data_51589d37ab94295d011eba2c0686c820
#
_entry.id   51589d37ab94295d011eba2c0686c820
#
_cell.length_a   1.000
_cell.length_b   1.000
_cell.length_c   1.000
_cell.angle_alpha   90.00
_cell.angle_beta   90.00
_cell.angle_gamma   90.00
#
_symmetry.space_group_name_H-M   'P 1'
#
loop_
_entity.id
_entity.type
_entity.pdbx_description
1 polymer ?
#
loop_
_entity_poly.entity_id
_entity_poly.type
_entity_poly.pdbx_seq_one_letter_code
_entity_poly.pdbx_strand_id
1 'polypeptide(L)'
;RWVMQGTAAQLAAQRRVAEYEAEPIVKTLRVLLQQGDGTWSGYSKNLMEMGQRYAHTELAPNLQMLSKRIQELQPMLWERDTIRYWYNSNGNAGRKHNFRQERPDNNASVPVSAQLSLRHNYH
;
A
#
# COMPACT_ATOMS: atom_id res chain seq x y z
N ARG A 1 -34.65 16.14 0.80
CA ARG A 1 -34.13 15.84 0.91
C ARG A 1 -33.47 15.22 0.99
N TRP A 2 -33.30 15.18 0.75
CA TRP A 2 -32.58 14.57 0.76
C TRP A 2 -31.67 14.36 0.79
N VAL A 3 -31.45 14.53 0.79
CA VAL A 3 -30.63 14.38 0.76
C VAL A 3 -29.80 14.07 0.97
N MET A 4 -29.36 13.98 0.95
CA MET A 4 -28.66 13.61 1.22
C MET A 4 -27.61 13.32 1.47
N GLN A 5 -27.43 13.85 1.67
CA GLN A 5 -26.29 13.53 2.41
C GLN A 5 -26.08 12.10 2.49
N GLY A 6 -24.96 11.58 2.84
CA GLY A 6 -24.67 10.19 2.83
C GLY A 6 -25.35 9.41 3.93
N THR A 7 -25.60 8.14 3.67
CA THR A 7 -26.05 7.23 4.70
C THR A 7 -24.93 7.00 5.71
N ALA A 8 -25.26 6.34 6.83
CA ALA A 8 -24.23 5.97 7.80
C ALA A 8 -23.15 5.08 7.16
N ALA A 9 -23.55 4.18 6.27
CA ALA A 9 -22.59 3.32 5.58
C ALA A 9 -21.66 4.13 4.69
N GLN A 10 -22.18 5.14 4.01
CA GLN A 10 -21.35 5.99 3.16
C GLN A 10 -20.37 6.82 3.96
N LEU A 11 -20.84 7.35 5.11
CA LEU A 11 -19.96 8.12 5.97
C LEU A 11 -18.87 7.24 6.57
N ALA A 12 -19.20 6.01 6.95
CA ALA A 12 -18.22 5.07 7.48
C ALA A 12 -17.19 4.72 6.41
N ALA A 13 -17.64 4.55 5.16
CA ALA A 13 -16.72 4.25 4.07
C ALA A 13 -15.78 5.41 3.82
N GLN A 14 -16.29 6.64 3.84
CA GLN A 14 -15.46 7.82 3.65
C GLN A 14 -14.44 7.95 4.76
N ARG A 15 -14.84 7.64 5.98
CA ARG A 15 -13.93 7.69 7.12
C ARG A 15 -12.80 6.66 6.96
N ARG A 16 -13.13 5.45 6.51
CA ARG A 16 -12.11 4.43 6.29
C ARG A 16 -11.10 4.86 5.23
N VAL A 17 -11.59 5.49 4.16
CA VAL A 17 -10.69 5.99 3.13
C VAL A 17 -9.78 7.09 3.70
N ALA A 18 -10.35 8.01 4.47
CA ALA A 18 -9.56 9.09 5.06
C ALA A 18 -8.51 8.53 6.01
N GLU A 19 -8.87 7.54 6.81
CA GLU A 19 -7.93 6.90 7.74
C GLU A 19 -6.82 6.18 6.97
N TYR A 20 -7.18 5.53 5.88
CA TYR A 20 -6.19 4.86 5.04
C TYR A 20 -5.20 5.86 4.44
N GLU A 21 -5.70 6.96 3.92
CA GLU A 21 -4.84 7.98 3.32
C GLU A 21 -3.91 8.62 4.35
N ALA A 22 -4.33 8.65 5.60
CA ALA A 22 -3.53 9.22 6.68
C ALA A 22 -2.60 8.21 7.34
N GLU A 23 -2.72 6.94 7.00
CA GLU A 23 -1.97 5.88 7.66
C GLU A 23 -0.48 5.97 7.33
N PRO A 24 0.40 6.08 8.35
CA PRO A 24 1.84 6.21 8.07
C PRO A 24 2.42 5.04 7.28
N ILE A 25 1.92 3.82 7.50
CA ILE A 25 2.38 2.66 6.74
C ILE A 25 2.11 2.87 5.26
N VAL A 26 0.92 3.36 4.92
CA VAL A 26 0.54 3.59 3.53
C VAL A 26 1.43 4.66 2.91
N LYS A 27 1.67 5.75 3.62
CA LYS A 27 2.53 6.82 3.12
C LYS A 27 3.93 6.31 2.85
N THR A 28 4.47 5.52 3.77
CA THR A 28 5.79 4.94 3.63
C THR A 28 5.85 4.00 2.42
N LEU A 29 4.86 3.13 2.28
CA LEU A 29 4.83 2.18 1.17
C LEU A 29 4.75 2.88 -0.17
N ARG A 30 3.96 3.95 -0.27
CA ARG A 30 3.87 4.67 -1.54
C ARG A 30 5.21 5.22 -1.98
N VAL A 31 5.98 5.76 -1.02
CA VAL A 31 7.32 6.27 -1.34
C VAL A 31 8.24 5.12 -1.75
N LEU A 32 8.24 4.04 -0.98
CA LEU A 32 9.13 2.91 -1.26
C LEU A 32 8.84 2.27 -2.60
N LEU A 33 7.57 2.10 -2.93
CA LEU A 33 7.19 1.47 -4.19
C LEU A 33 7.52 2.37 -5.36
N GLN A 34 7.38 3.67 -5.19
CA GLN A 34 7.74 4.60 -6.24
C GLN A 34 9.23 4.56 -6.53
N GLN A 35 10.05 4.48 -5.48
CA GLN A 35 11.50 4.42 -5.64
C GLN A 35 11.97 3.08 -6.18
N GLY A 36 11.23 2.02 -5.89
CA GLY A 36 11.64 0.66 -6.22
C GLY A 36 10.93 0.07 -7.43
N ASP A 37 10.42 0.90 -8.31
CA ASP A 37 9.75 0.42 -9.53
C ASP A 37 8.55 -0.44 -9.23
N GLY A 38 7.84 -0.10 -8.17
CA GLY A 38 6.62 -0.80 -7.82
C GLY A 38 6.82 -2.01 -6.94
N THR A 39 8.04 -2.23 -6.44
CA THR A 39 8.31 -3.34 -5.52
C THR A 39 9.15 -2.88 -4.34
N TRP A 40 8.95 -3.54 -3.23
CA TRP A 40 9.81 -3.36 -2.06
C TRP A 40 9.75 -4.61 -1.20
N SER A 41 10.90 -5.00 -0.67
CA SER A 41 11.01 -6.14 0.23
C SER A 41 11.96 -5.78 1.37
N GLY A 42 11.64 -6.27 2.55
CA GLY A 42 12.48 -6.04 3.71
C GLY A 42 11.85 -6.61 4.96
N TYR A 43 12.64 -6.63 6.02
CA TYR A 43 12.16 -7.14 7.29
C TYR A 43 11.39 -6.06 8.04
N SER A 44 10.66 -6.48 9.08
CA SER A 44 9.87 -5.55 9.87
C SER A 44 10.71 -4.39 10.40
N LYS A 45 11.92 -4.70 10.85
CA LYS A 45 12.83 -3.68 11.35
C LYS A 45 13.16 -2.64 10.27
N ASN A 46 13.39 -3.12 9.05
CA ASN A 46 13.70 -2.22 7.94
C ASN A 46 12.50 -1.31 7.65
N LEU A 47 11.30 -1.86 7.68
CA LEU A 47 10.12 -1.07 7.41
C LEU A 47 9.91 0.00 8.48
N MET A 48 10.18 -0.34 9.73
CA MET A 48 10.10 0.64 10.81
C MET A 48 11.06 1.80 10.58
N GLU A 49 12.27 1.50 10.13
CA GLU A 49 13.25 2.54 9.80
C GLU A 49 12.77 3.43 8.66
N MET A 50 12.16 2.81 7.65
CA MET A 50 11.61 3.58 6.54
C MET A 50 10.46 4.47 6.99
N GLY A 51 9.67 4.00 7.94
CA GLY A 51 8.60 4.80 8.49
C GLY A 51 9.11 6.06 9.17
N GLN A 52 10.21 5.94 9.92
CA GLN A 52 10.82 7.10 10.53
C GLN A 52 11.33 8.09 9.48
N ARG A 53 11.88 7.56 8.40
CA ARG A 53 12.47 8.39 7.36
C ARG A 53 11.41 9.10 6.51
N TYR A 54 10.37 8.39 6.12
CA TYR A 54 9.41 8.91 5.14
C TYR A 54 8.09 9.37 5.74
N ALA A 55 7.69 8.83 6.88
CA ALA A 55 6.47 9.26 7.55
C ALA A 55 6.76 9.98 8.86
N HIS A 56 8.03 10.02 9.25
CA HIS A 56 8.49 10.75 10.44
C HIS A 56 7.81 10.28 11.71
N THR A 57 7.49 8.98 11.76
CA THR A 57 6.82 8.44 12.92
C THR A 57 7.09 6.94 13.04
N GLU A 58 6.84 6.43 14.22
CA GLU A 58 6.88 4.99 14.47
C GLU A 58 5.64 4.36 13.89
N LEU A 59 5.81 3.38 13.00
CA LEU A 59 4.68 2.77 12.30
C LEU A 59 3.80 1.93 13.23
N ALA A 60 4.40 1.35 14.27
CA ALA A 60 3.68 0.54 15.24
C ALA A 60 4.50 0.48 16.51
N PRO A 61 3.87 0.14 17.66
CA PRO A 61 4.60 0.09 18.93
C PRO A 61 5.71 -0.96 18.96
N ASN A 62 5.56 -2.03 18.19
CA ASN A 62 6.58 -3.07 18.10
C ASN A 62 6.45 -3.79 16.77
N LEU A 63 7.39 -4.69 16.50
CA LEU A 63 7.44 -5.37 15.20
C LEU A 63 6.25 -6.31 14.99
N GLN A 64 5.79 -6.92 16.07
CA GLN A 64 4.65 -7.82 15.99
C GLN A 64 3.38 -7.08 15.61
N MET A 65 3.17 -5.91 16.22
CA MET A 65 2.02 -5.08 15.89
C MET A 65 2.11 -4.51 14.49
N LEU A 66 3.33 -4.26 14.02
CA LEU A 66 3.52 -3.81 12.65
C LEU A 66 2.99 -4.84 11.67
N SER A 67 3.38 -6.11 11.85
CA SER A 67 2.90 -7.18 10.98
C SER A 67 1.38 -7.29 10.99
N LYS A 68 0.80 -7.20 12.18
CA LYS A 68 -0.65 -7.28 12.33
C LYS A 68 -1.33 -6.12 11.60
N ARG A 69 -0.78 -4.93 11.74
CA ARG A 69 -1.36 -3.74 11.13
C ARG A 69 -1.30 -3.82 9.60
N ILE A 70 -0.19 -4.34 9.07
CA ILE A 70 -0.07 -4.53 7.63
C ILE A 70 -1.15 -5.49 7.13
N GLN A 71 -1.36 -6.59 7.85
CA GLN A 71 -2.38 -7.55 7.46
C GLN A 71 -3.78 -6.94 7.48
N GLU A 72 -4.03 -6.08 8.46
CA GLU A 72 -5.33 -5.39 8.54
C GLU A 72 -5.52 -4.41 7.39
N LEU A 73 -4.45 -3.82 6.91
CA LEU A 73 -4.51 -2.88 5.80
C LEU A 73 -4.58 -3.58 4.44
N GLN A 74 -4.31 -4.87 4.39
CA GLN A 74 -4.15 -5.58 3.13
C GLN A 74 -5.32 -5.40 2.16
N PRO A 75 -6.59 -5.53 2.59
CA PRO A 75 -7.70 -5.32 1.65
C PRO A 75 -7.72 -3.92 1.06
N MET A 76 -7.43 -2.91 1.87
CA MET A 76 -7.43 -1.53 1.39
C MET A 76 -6.23 -1.25 0.50
N LEU A 77 -5.08 -1.85 0.81
CA LEU A 77 -3.90 -1.72 -0.04
C LEU A 77 -4.22 -2.21 -1.46
N TRP A 78 -4.91 -3.33 -1.56
CA TRP A 78 -5.29 -3.84 -2.86
C TRP A 78 -6.36 -2.98 -3.51
N GLU A 79 -7.39 -2.64 -2.75
CA GLU A 79 -8.54 -1.92 -3.30
C GLU A 79 -8.16 -0.51 -3.75
N ARG A 80 -7.35 0.19 -2.96
CA ARG A 80 -7.07 1.61 -3.22
C ARG A 80 -5.81 1.82 -4.06
N ASP A 81 -4.80 0.99 -3.87
CA ASP A 81 -3.50 1.21 -4.51
C ASP A 81 -3.03 0.02 -5.34
N THR A 82 -3.82 -1.03 -5.44
CA THR A 82 -3.47 -2.28 -6.13
C THR A 82 -2.11 -2.81 -5.67
N ILE A 83 -1.86 -2.70 -4.37
CA ILE A 83 -0.63 -3.20 -3.77
C ILE A 83 -0.89 -4.61 -3.26
N ARG A 84 -0.11 -5.56 -3.76
CA ARG A 84 -0.14 -6.94 -3.30
C ARG A 84 0.89 -7.13 -2.20
N TYR A 85 0.51 -7.84 -1.16
CA TYR A 85 1.37 -8.08 -0.01
C TYR A 85 1.45 -9.57 0.28
N TRP A 86 2.66 -10.04 0.56
CA TRP A 86 2.86 -11.38 1.11
C TRP A 86 4.12 -11.34 1.95
N TYR A 87 4.29 -12.41 2.78
CA TYR A 87 5.45 -12.43 3.63
C TYR A 87 6.04 -13.83 3.67
N ASN A 88 7.32 -13.89 4.03
CA ASN A 88 8.05 -15.13 4.23
C ASN A 88 8.60 -15.12 5.65
N SER A 89 8.54 -16.28 6.32
CA SER A 89 9.19 -16.45 7.60
C SER A 89 10.62 -16.91 7.35
N ASN A 90 11.56 -16.28 8.04
CA ASN A 90 12.96 -16.50 7.76
C ASN A 90 13.73 -16.81 9.03
N GLY A 91 13.20 -17.70 9.83
CA GLY A 91 13.86 -18.16 11.04
C GLY A 91 14.20 -17.02 11.98
N ASN A 92 15.48 -16.92 12.32
CA ASN A 92 15.93 -15.92 13.29
C ASN A 92 15.84 -14.50 12.76
N ALA A 93 15.83 -14.32 11.45
CA ALA A 93 15.74 -12.98 10.86
C ALA A 93 14.33 -12.40 10.94
N GLY A 94 13.34 -13.22 11.25
CA GLY A 94 11.99 -12.76 11.39
C GLY A 94 11.22 -12.82 10.09
N ARG A 95 10.22 -11.98 9.98
CA ARG A 95 9.30 -11.99 8.86
C ARG A 95 9.75 -10.99 7.80
N LYS A 96 9.92 -11.48 6.58
CA LYS A 96 10.24 -10.63 5.45
C LYS A 96 8.96 -10.25 4.72
N HIS A 97 8.71 -8.96 4.65
CA HIS A 97 7.51 -8.42 4.01
C HIS A 97 7.80 -8.07 2.57
N ASN A 98 6.88 -8.40 1.69
CA ASN A 98 7.01 -8.14 0.27
C ASN A 98 5.80 -7.37 -0.22
N PHE A 99 6.03 -6.27 -0.94
CA PHE A 99 4.97 -5.46 -1.50
C PHE A 99 5.22 -5.26 -2.98
N ARG A 100 4.15 -5.34 -3.75
CA ARG A 100 4.24 -5.13 -5.18
C ARG A 100 2.99 -4.38 -5.64
N GLN A 101 3.19 -3.27 -6.30
CA GLN A 101 2.09 -2.52 -6.90
C GLN A 101 1.86 -3.07 -8.29
N GLU A 102 0.67 -3.65 -8.49
CA GLU A 102 0.36 -4.30 -9.76
C GLU A 102 0.10 -3.30 -10.85
N ARG A 103 -0.34 -2.10 -10.47
CA ARG A 103 -0.69 -1.08 -11.44
C ARG A 103 -0.17 0.24 -10.91
N PRO A 104 0.91 0.74 -11.49
CA PRO A 104 1.42 2.03 -11.00
C PRO A 104 0.45 3.11 -11.38
N ASP A 105 -0.11 3.71 -10.50
CA ASP A 105 -0.90 4.84 -10.71
C ASP A 105 -1.85 4.77 -11.84
N ASN A 106 -2.22 5.13 -12.07
CA ASN A 106 -2.95 5.20 -12.84
C ASN A 106 -3.10 5.79 -13.75
N ASN A 107 -2.89 6.00 -13.88
CA ASN A 107 -3.06 6.27 -14.57
C ASN A 107 -3.06 6.09 -15.42
N ALA A 108 -2.93 6.05 -15.34
CA ALA A 108 -2.89 5.79 -16.00
C ALA A 108 -3.09 5.51 -16.88
N SER A 109 -3.17 5.77 -17.08
CA SER A 109 -3.33 5.41 -17.85
C SER A 109 -3.11 5.15 -18.79
N VAL A 110 -2.83 5.31 -19.15
CA VAL A 110 -2.51 4.96 -20.07
C VAL A 110 -2.58 4.35 -20.76
N PRO A 111 -2.61 4.44 -21.05
CA PRO A 111 -2.58 3.85 -21.78
C PRO A 111 -2.65 3.07 -22.43
N VAL A 112 -2.87 3.26 -22.66
CA VAL A 112 -2.73 2.53 -23.11
C VAL A 112 -2.56 2.17 -23.97
N SER A 113 -2.51 2.66 -24.21
CA SER A 113 -2.20 2.25 -24.91
C SER A 113 -1.49 1.90 -25.25
N ALA A 114 -1.21 2.47 -24.99
CA ALA A 114 -0.41 2.05 -25.18
C ALA A 114 -0.09 1.03 -25.17
N GLN A 115 -0.42 1.11 -24.91
CA GLN A 115 -0.04 0.20 -24.86
C GLN A 115 -0.08 -0.66 -25.41
N LEU A 116 -0.48 -0.23 -25.91
CA LEU A 116 -0.39 -1.01 -26.44
C LEU A 116 0.19 -1.41 -27.08
N SER A 117 0.42 -0.94 -27.27
CA SER A 117 1.12 -1.32 -27.71
C SER A 117 1.71 -2.00 -27.81
N LEU A 118 1.76 -1.58 -27.73
CA LEU A 118 2.35 -2.19 -27.74
C LEU A 118 2.54 -3.30 -27.79
N ARG A 119 2.24 -3.28 -28.01
CA ARG A 119 2.36 -4.30 -28.16
C ARG A 119 2.64 -5.00 -28.54
N HIS A 120 2.58 -4.39 -28.63
CA HIS A 120 2.82 -5.08 -29.09
C HIS A 120 3.33 -5.48 -29.13
N ASN A 121 3.23 -4.91 -29.50
CA ASN A 121 3.69 -5.37 -29.75
C ASN A 121 4.08 -5.99 -29.68
N TYR A 122 3.88 -5.55 -29.91
CA TYR A 122 4.01 -6.15 -30.03
C TYR A 122 4.29 -6.58 -29.94
N HIS A 123 4.20 -6.11 -30.15
CA HIS A 123 4.27 -6.50 -30.22
C HIS A 123 4.42 -6.90 -30.27
#